data_8bf9cdd71d52360ea1d5eb0de7f91300
#
_entry.id   8bf9cdd71d52360ea1d5eb0de7f91300
#
_cell.length_a   1.000
_cell.length_b   1.000
_cell.length_c   1.000
_cell.angle_alpha   90.00
_cell.angle_beta   90.00
_cell.angle_gamma   90.00
#
_symmetry.space_group_name_H-M   'P 1'
#
loop_
_entity.id
_entity.type
_entity.pdbx_description
1 polymer ?
#
loop_
_entity_poly.entity_id
_entity_poly.type
_entity_poly.pdbx_seq_one_letter_code
_entity_poly.pdbx_strand_id
1 'polypeptide(L)' 'MITRDMIIADIIRSHPETLSVFQRYHLDCYECQIADLETLEHGAGVHKVAIDDLIEALNQAIA' A
#
# COMPACT_ATOMS: atom_id res chain seq x y z
N MET A 1 5.91 11.77 -1.06
CA MET A 1 6.19 10.64 -1.95
C MET A 1 6.15 9.34 -1.17
N ILE A 2 5.48 8.34 -1.70
CA ILE A 2 5.34 7.05 -1.03
C ILE A 2 6.56 6.19 -1.28
N THR A 3 7.09 5.59 -0.20
CA THR A 3 8.25 4.71 -0.27
C THR A 3 7.90 3.32 0.26
N ARG A 4 8.78 2.36 0.01
CA ARG A 4 8.53 0.96 0.37
C ARG A 4 8.54 0.69 1.87
N ASP A 5 9.20 1.53 2.65
CA ASP A 5 9.29 1.34 4.11
C ASP A 5 8.15 2.00 4.85
N MET A 6 7.22 2.66 4.17
CA MET A 6 6.07 3.26 4.82
C MET A 6 5.06 2.18 5.20
N ILE A 7 4.40 2.38 6.34
CA ILE A 7 3.39 1.43 6.81
C ILE A 7 2.11 1.64 6.02
N ILE A 8 1.49 0.54 5.58
CA ILE A 8 0.29 0.58 4.73
C ILE A 8 -0.82 1.42 5.37
N ALA A 9 -1.08 1.21 6.66
CA ALA A 9 -2.13 1.97 7.34
C ALA A 9 -1.84 3.47 7.35
N ASP A 10 -0.58 3.84 7.49
CA ASP A 10 -0.19 5.25 7.48
C ASP A 10 -0.39 5.85 6.09
N ILE A 11 -0.11 5.09 5.04
CA ILE A 11 -0.33 5.54 3.67
C ILE A 11 -1.81 5.82 3.44
N ILE A 12 -2.66 4.90 3.84
CA ILE A 12 -4.11 5.04 3.66
C ILE A 12 -4.64 6.22 4.47
N ARG A 13 -4.12 6.39 5.69
CA ARG A 13 -4.55 7.47 6.57
C ARG A 13 -4.15 8.84 6.03
N SER A 14 -2.94 8.93 5.50
CA SER A 14 -2.42 10.20 4.96
C SER A 14 -2.95 10.48 3.55
N HIS A 15 -3.18 9.43 2.77
CA HIS A 15 -3.61 9.53 1.39
C HIS A 15 -4.75 8.56 1.13
N PRO A 16 -6.00 8.90 1.56
CA PRO A 16 -7.13 7.98 1.40
C PRO A 16 -7.42 7.60 -0.05
N GLU A 17 -7.00 8.43 -1.00
CA GLU A 17 -7.16 8.11 -2.43
C GLU A 17 -6.36 6.88 -2.86
N THR A 18 -5.36 6.48 -2.08
CA THR A 18 -4.58 5.28 -2.40
C THR A 18 -5.34 3.99 -2.14
N LEU A 19 -6.46 4.05 -1.42
CA LEU A 19 -7.24 2.87 -1.12
C LEU A 19 -7.68 2.14 -2.40
N SER A 20 -8.06 2.88 -3.42
CA SER A 20 -8.47 2.29 -4.69
C SER A 20 -7.32 1.53 -5.35
N VAL A 21 -6.09 2.02 -5.19
CA VAL A 21 -4.91 1.34 -5.72
C VAL A 21 -4.68 0.03 -4.97
N PHE A 22 -4.78 0.06 -3.64
CA PHE A 22 -4.64 -1.15 -2.84
C PHE A 22 -5.69 -2.19 -3.20
N GLN A 23 -6.92 -1.77 -3.45
CA GLN A 23 -7.97 -2.68 -3.87
C GLN A 23 -7.67 -3.30 -5.23
N ARG A 24 -7.13 -2.52 -6.14
CA ARG A 24 -6.76 -3.01 -7.47
C ARG A 24 -5.71 -4.10 -7.41
N TYR A 25 -4.79 -4.00 -6.44
CA TYR A 25 -3.71 -4.96 -6.27
C TYR A 25 -4.05 -6.03 -5.23
N HIS A 26 -5.30 -6.09 -4.78
CA HIS A 26 -5.76 -7.06 -3.78
C HIS A 26 -5.04 -6.90 -2.45
N LEU A 27 -4.71 -5.66 -2.09
CA LEU A 27 -4.06 -5.32 -0.83
C LEU A 27 -5.01 -4.55 0.09
N ASP A 28 -6.30 -4.74 -0.10
CA ASP A 28 -7.33 -4.04 0.68
C ASP A 28 -7.65 -4.73 2.00
N CYS A 29 -6.73 -5.54 2.50
CA CYS A 29 -6.88 -6.18 3.80
C CYS A 29 -6.46 -5.26 4.95
N TYR A 30 -6.67 -3.96 4.76
CA TYR A 30 -6.40 -2.99 5.82
C TYR A 30 -7.26 -3.22 7.05
N GLU A 31 -8.30 -4.04 6.92
CA GLU A 31 -9.13 -4.44 8.04
C GLU A 31 -8.45 -5.50 8.90
N CYS A 32 -7.45 -6.18 8.36
CA CYS A 32 -6.67 -7.13 9.13
C CYS A 32 -5.74 -6.37 10.06
N GLN A 33 -5.65 -6.81 11.29
CA GLN A 33 -4.76 -6.18 12.27
C GLN A 33 -3.31 -6.16 11.81
N ILE A 34 -2.95 -7.09 10.95
CA ILE A 34 -1.60 -7.21 10.42
C ILE A 34 -1.25 -6.01 9.55
N ALA A 35 -2.21 -5.52 8.76
CA ALA A 35 -1.97 -4.40 7.85
C ALA A 35 -1.58 -3.12 8.58
N ASP A 36 -2.01 -2.96 9.83
CA ASP A 36 -1.71 -1.78 10.61
C ASP A 36 -0.23 -1.65 10.95
N LEU A 37 0.51 -2.74 10.92
CA LEU A 37 1.90 -2.74 11.34
C LEU A 37 2.87 -3.12 10.22
N GLU A 38 2.36 -3.46 9.04
CA GLU A 38 3.21 -3.91 7.95
C GLU A 38 3.64 -2.78 7.04
N THR A 39 4.91 -2.84 6.63
CA THR A 39 5.41 -1.92 5.61
C THR A 39 4.85 -2.31 4.26
N LEU A 40 4.87 -1.34 3.33
CA LEU A 40 4.40 -1.57 1.97
C LEU A 40 5.17 -2.71 1.31
N GLU A 41 6.48 -2.74 1.50
CA GLU A 41 7.35 -3.77 0.93
C GLU A 41 6.95 -5.16 1.45
N HIS A 42 6.72 -5.28 2.75
CA HIS A 42 6.37 -6.55 3.35
C HIS A 42 5.00 -7.04 2.83
N GLY A 43 4.01 -6.14 2.84
CA GLY A 43 2.69 -6.50 2.35
C GLY A 43 2.70 -6.93 0.90
N ALA A 44 3.43 -6.21 0.05
CA ALA A 44 3.56 -6.56 -1.37
C ALA A 44 4.21 -7.94 -1.53
N GLY A 45 5.22 -8.25 -0.71
CA GLY A 45 5.88 -9.55 -0.76
C GLY A 45 4.94 -10.69 -0.39
N VAL A 46 4.15 -10.51 0.67
CA VAL A 46 3.19 -11.51 1.11
C VAL A 46 2.14 -11.80 0.03
N HIS A 47 1.68 -10.77 -0.65
CA HIS A 47 0.65 -10.90 -1.68
C HIS A 47 1.23 -11.10 -3.08
N LYS A 48 2.56 -11.23 -3.19
CA LYS A 48 3.25 -11.47 -4.45
C LYS A 48 2.98 -10.36 -5.48
N VAL A 49 2.95 -9.14 -5.00
CA VAL A 49 2.78 -7.95 -5.84
C VAL A 49 4.14 -7.34 -6.10
N ALA A 50 4.38 -6.89 -7.34
CA ALA A 50 5.62 -6.20 -7.68
C ALA A 50 5.68 -4.87 -6.95
N ILE A 51 6.62 -4.72 -6.03
CA ILE A 51 6.71 -3.53 -5.18
C ILE A 51 6.94 -2.26 -6.01
N ASP A 52 7.76 -2.34 -7.04
CA ASP A 52 8.06 -1.17 -7.86
C ASP A 52 6.82 -0.68 -8.60
N ASP A 53 6.03 -1.59 -9.14
CA ASP A 53 4.78 -1.24 -9.83
C ASP A 53 3.78 -0.64 -8.85
N LEU A 54 3.69 -1.22 -7.66
CA LEU A 54 2.77 -0.74 -6.64
C LEU A 54 3.14 0.68 -6.19
N ILE A 55 4.43 0.93 -5.94
CA ILE A 55 4.91 2.24 -5.53
C ILE A 55 4.61 3.27 -6.62
N GLU A 56 4.86 2.92 -7.87
CA GLU A 56 4.58 3.83 -8.98
C GLU A 56 3.09 4.18 -9.04
N ALA A 57 2.23 3.17 -8.94
CA ALA A 57 0.79 3.40 -8.97
C ALA A 57 0.32 4.27 -7.80
N LEU A 58 0.87 4.03 -6.62
CA LEU A 58 0.50 4.83 -5.45
C LEU A 58 0.94 6.28 -5.60
N ASN A 59 2.15 6.52 -6.10
CA ASN A 59 2.64 7.87 -6.30
C ASN A 59 1.84 8.61 -7.38
N GLN A 60 1.39 7.90 -8.40
CA GLN A 60 0.52 8.49 -9.41
C GLN A 60 -0.83 8.90 -8.82
N ALA A 61 -1.34 8.11 -7.89
CA ALA A 61 -2.63 8.39 -7.27
C ALA A 61 -2.61 9.67 -6.41
N ILE A 62 -1.46 9.99 -5.84
CA ILE A 62 -1.32 11.16 -4.97
C ILE A 62 -0.70 12.36 -5.69
N ALA A 63 -0.36 12.21 -6.93
CA ALA A 63 0.28 13.27 -7.71
C ALA A 63 -0.69 14.40 -8.05
#